data_e4934fdade3eec36129843faede6c8f8
#
_entry.id   e4934fdade3eec36129843faede6c8f8
#
_cell.length_a   1.000
_cell.length_b   1.000
_cell.length_c   1.000
_cell.angle_alpha   90.00
_cell.angle_beta   90.00
_cell.angle_gamma   90.00
#
_symmetry.space_group_name_H-M   'P 1'
#
loop_
_entity.id
_entity.type
_entity.pdbx_description
1 polymer ?
#
loop_
_entity_poly.entity_id
_entity_poly.type
_entity_poly.pdbx_seq_one_letter_code
_entity_poly.pdbx_strand_id
1 'polypeptide(L)'
;VYIQRLLPNLYRDSVSLMQLSAALGKLPGVEQASAVMATPGNLEFLRQAGLVDGDIAPRPNDLLVAVRGKSTAQLEAALASALSSLNNESARDVQGVVAEAPLRSLQMALARSPAANLALISVPGDYAAAEAMKALRLGLHVMLFSDNVALADEVALKRYADGKGLLVMGPDCGTAIVDGVPLGFANAVRRGAVGVVGASGTGMQQVTSLVHRRGGGISHAIGTGGHDLGKDVGGITMLRGLALLARDEDTKAIVLISKPPSPAIAREVIAAARKAGKPVVINFIGSTDDPSGGNLHVSRTLDDAASAAVALA
;
A
#
# COMPACT_ATOMS: atom_id res chain seq x y z
N VAL A 1 12.44 -21.38 -27.95
CA VAL A 1 11.04 -21.78 -27.80
C VAL A 1 10.48 -21.07 -26.58
N TYR A 2 9.22 -20.64 -26.61
CA TYR A 2 8.50 -20.14 -25.43
C TYR A 2 7.19 -20.93 -25.25
N ILE A 3 6.72 -21.01 -24.02
CA ILE A 3 5.43 -21.58 -23.67
C ILE A 3 4.72 -20.61 -22.72
N GLN A 4 3.43 -20.44 -22.93
CA GLN A 4 2.56 -19.63 -22.09
C GLN A 4 1.37 -20.44 -21.58
N ARG A 5 0.93 -20.13 -20.37
CA ARG A 5 -0.24 -20.75 -19.75
C ARG A 5 -1.11 -19.67 -19.09
N LEU A 6 -2.35 -19.57 -19.53
CA LEU A 6 -3.35 -18.70 -18.90
C LEU A 6 -4.14 -19.51 -17.87
N LEU A 7 -4.24 -19.01 -16.66
CA LEU A 7 -4.97 -19.60 -15.55
C LEU A 7 -6.14 -18.67 -15.19
N PRO A 8 -7.37 -19.03 -15.57
CA PRO A 8 -8.53 -18.16 -15.41
C PRO A 8 -8.88 -17.96 -13.93
N ASN A 9 -9.23 -16.71 -13.57
CA ASN A 9 -9.68 -16.31 -12.23
C ASN A 9 -8.74 -16.74 -11.09
N LEU A 10 -7.46 -16.82 -11.35
CA LEU A 10 -6.43 -17.12 -10.36
C LEU A 10 -5.66 -15.84 -10.02
N TYR A 11 -6.21 -15.03 -9.12
CA TYR A 11 -5.51 -13.85 -8.63
C TYR A 11 -4.36 -14.23 -7.69
N ARG A 12 -3.22 -13.56 -7.85
CA ARG A 12 -2.08 -13.59 -6.92
C ARG A 12 -1.51 -12.17 -6.78
N ASP A 13 -1.00 -11.87 -5.60
CA ASP A 13 -0.31 -10.60 -5.35
C ASP A 13 1.04 -10.54 -6.08
N SER A 14 1.54 -9.32 -6.27
CA SER A 14 2.77 -9.07 -7.03
C SER A 14 4.01 -9.73 -6.42
N VAL A 15 4.08 -9.87 -5.10
CA VAL A 15 5.23 -10.49 -4.42
C VAL A 15 5.26 -11.98 -4.70
N SER A 16 4.11 -12.66 -4.55
CA SER A 16 3.96 -14.09 -4.90
C SER A 16 4.31 -14.34 -6.37
N LEU A 17 3.89 -13.45 -7.28
CA LEU A 17 4.20 -13.57 -8.71
C LEU A 17 5.67 -13.33 -9.02
N MET A 18 6.33 -12.39 -8.35
CA MET A 18 7.78 -12.20 -8.48
C MET A 18 8.56 -13.40 -7.95
N GLN A 19 8.16 -13.97 -6.82
CA GLN A 19 8.77 -15.17 -6.25
C GLN A 19 8.60 -16.38 -7.19
N LEU A 20 7.41 -16.56 -7.76
CA LEU A 20 7.14 -17.59 -8.76
C LEU A 20 8.00 -17.41 -10.01
N SER A 21 8.09 -16.19 -10.54
CA SER A 21 8.94 -15.87 -11.69
C SER A 21 10.42 -16.20 -11.41
N ALA A 22 10.91 -15.81 -10.23
CA ALA A 22 12.29 -16.07 -9.80
C ALA A 22 12.55 -17.57 -9.58
N ALA A 23 11.59 -18.32 -9.05
CA ALA A 23 11.69 -19.76 -8.87
C ALA A 23 11.74 -20.50 -10.22
N LEU A 24 10.84 -20.12 -11.15
CA LEU A 24 10.82 -20.66 -12.52
C LEU A 24 12.14 -20.40 -13.26
N GLY A 25 12.69 -19.18 -13.15
CA GLY A 25 13.94 -18.80 -13.80
C GLY A 25 15.18 -19.60 -13.33
N LYS A 26 15.07 -20.29 -12.18
CA LYS A 26 16.14 -21.16 -11.66
C LYS A 26 16.05 -22.61 -12.14
N LEU A 27 14.95 -22.98 -12.81
CA LEU A 27 14.76 -24.36 -13.26
C LEU A 27 15.61 -24.67 -14.49
N PRO A 28 16.09 -25.93 -14.61
CA PRO A 28 16.92 -26.36 -15.75
C PRO A 28 16.19 -26.12 -17.09
N GLY A 29 16.88 -25.52 -18.04
CA GLY A 29 16.36 -25.26 -19.38
C GLY A 29 15.51 -24.00 -19.52
N VAL A 30 15.22 -23.29 -18.45
CA VAL A 30 14.54 -21.99 -18.47
C VAL A 30 15.57 -20.87 -18.60
N GLU A 31 15.46 -20.07 -19.65
CA GLU A 31 16.31 -18.89 -19.89
C GLU A 31 15.63 -17.62 -19.37
N GLN A 32 14.30 -17.58 -19.45
CA GLN A 32 13.49 -16.45 -18.97
C GLN A 32 12.13 -16.96 -18.52
N ALA A 33 11.62 -16.42 -17.43
CA ALA A 33 10.29 -16.71 -16.90
C ALA A 33 9.62 -15.45 -16.39
N SER A 34 8.31 -15.39 -16.55
CA SER A 34 7.46 -14.32 -16.00
C SER A 34 6.11 -14.87 -15.62
N ALA A 35 5.64 -14.48 -14.45
CA ALA A 35 4.28 -14.72 -13.97
C ALA A 35 3.67 -13.38 -13.60
N VAL A 36 2.56 -13.01 -14.23
CA VAL A 36 1.90 -11.71 -14.05
C VAL A 36 0.39 -11.85 -14.11
N MET A 37 -0.32 -10.95 -13.46
CA MET A 37 -1.74 -10.77 -13.72
C MET A 37 -1.92 -10.26 -15.17
N ALA A 38 -2.90 -10.81 -15.88
CA ALA A 38 -3.08 -10.57 -17.31
C ALA A 38 -3.76 -9.24 -17.62
N THR A 39 -3.29 -8.16 -17.00
CA THR A 39 -3.72 -6.78 -17.30
C THR A 39 -3.16 -6.32 -18.65
N PRO A 40 -3.82 -5.37 -19.34
CA PRO A 40 -3.34 -4.86 -20.64
C PRO A 40 -1.88 -4.38 -20.60
N GLY A 41 -1.47 -3.67 -19.54
CA GLY A 41 -0.10 -3.19 -19.39
C GLY A 41 0.93 -4.31 -19.22
N ASN A 42 0.60 -5.34 -18.43
CA ASN A 42 1.48 -6.50 -18.25
C ASN A 42 1.61 -7.32 -19.54
N LEU A 43 0.54 -7.47 -20.31
CA LEU A 43 0.58 -8.15 -21.60
C LEU A 43 1.44 -7.42 -22.62
N GLU A 44 1.36 -6.10 -22.66
CA GLU A 44 2.21 -5.29 -23.54
C GLU A 44 3.69 -5.44 -23.17
N PHE A 45 3.99 -5.41 -21.86
CA PHE A 45 5.34 -5.66 -21.37
C PHE A 45 5.87 -7.05 -21.77
N LEU A 46 5.05 -8.11 -21.65
CA LEU A 46 5.44 -9.46 -22.05
C LEU A 46 5.62 -9.62 -23.56
N ARG A 47 4.82 -8.92 -24.39
CA ARG A 47 5.00 -8.88 -25.85
C ARG A 47 6.33 -8.22 -26.22
N GLN A 48 6.66 -7.10 -25.60
CA GLN A 48 7.95 -6.41 -25.81
C GLN A 48 9.14 -7.27 -25.37
N ALA A 49 8.97 -8.09 -24.32
CA ALA A 49 9.96 -9.04 -23.86
C ALA A 49 10.07 -10.32 -24.74
N GLY A 50 9.19 -10.49 -25.74
CA GLY A 50 9.14 -11.68 -26.60
C GLY A 50 8.75 -12.96 -25.86
N LEU A 51 7.95 -12.84 -24.81
CA LEU A 51 7.48 -13.95 -23.97
C LEU A 51 6.03 -14.34 -24.29
N VAL A 52 5.31 -13.49 -25.00
CA VAL A 52 3.92 -13.71 -25.38
C VAL A 52 3.73 -13.28 -26.84
N ASP A 53 3.08 -14.13 -27.62
CA ASP A 53 2.70 -13.85 -29.00
C ASP A 53 1.23 -14.26 -29.21
N GLY A 54 0.56 -13.61 -30.17
CA GLY A 54 -0.83 -13.87 -30.53
C GLY A 54 -1.86 -13.09 -29.72
N ASP A 55 -3.11 -13.21 -30.17
CA ASP A 55 -4.30 -12.57 -29.55
C ASP A 55 -4.77 -13.40 -28.35
N ILE A 56 -4.24 -13.07 -27.18
CA ILE A 56 -4.81 -13.55 -25.92
C ILE A 56 -5.83 -12.50 -25.48
N ALA A 57 -7.07 -12.91 -25.27
CA ALA A 57 -8.13 -12.08 -24.69
C ALA A 57 -8.35 -12.45 -23.19
N PRO A 58 -7.39 -12.16 -22.32
CA PRO A 58 -7.48 -12.50 -20.91
C PRO A 58 -8.31 -11.46 -20.17
N ARG A 59 -8.80 -11.87 -19.00
CA ARG A 59 -9.43 -10.96 -18.05
C ARG A 59 -8.37 -10.46 -17.06
N PRO A 60 -8.53 -9.28 -16.44
CA PRO A 60 -7.56 -8.74 -15.48
C PRO A 60 -7.24 -9.65 -14.29
N ASN A 61 -8.18 -10.51 -13.91
CA ASN A 61 -8.02 -11.47 -12.80
C ASN A 61 -7.44 -12.83 -13.23
N ASP A 62 -7.04 -12.98 -14.48
CA ASP A 62 -6.38 -14.19 -14.95
C ASP A 62 -4.87 -14.08 -14.69
N LEU A 63 -4.25 -15.17 -14.28
CA LEU A 63 -2.80 -15.28 -14.15
C LEU A 63 -2.20 -15.79 -15.46
N LEU A 64 -1.22 -15.08 -15.99
CA LEU A 64 -0.44 -15.52 -17.14
C LEU A 64 0.98 -15.90 -16.69
N VAL A 65 1.37 -17.14 -16.98
CA VAL A 65 2.74 -17.62 -16.78
C VAL A 65 3.36 -17.87 -18.14
N ALA A 66 4.51 -17.25 -18.42
CA ALA A 66 5.26 -17.42 -19.66
C ALA A 66 6.70 -17.79 -19.34
N VAL A 67 7.22 -18.78 -20.06
CA VAL A 67 8.60 -19.28 -19.93
C VAL A 67 9.25 -19.42 -21.30
N ARG A 68 10.53 -19.09 -21.40
CA ARG A 68 11.33 -19.23 -22.62
C ARG A 68 12.59 -20.04 -22.33
N GLY A 69 13.01 -20.89 -23.27
CA GLY A 69 14.22 -21.71 -23.19
C GLY A 69 14.44 -22.53 -24.44
N LYS A 70 15.31 -23.52 -24.37
CA LYS A 70 15.78 -24.31 -25.55
C LYS A 70 14.90 -25.51 -25.86
N SER A 71 14.29 -26.14 -24.87
CA SER A 71 13.52 -27.38 -24.99
C SER A 71 12.11 -27.27 -24.51
N THR A 72 11.14 -27.56 -25.38
CA THR A 72 9.69 -27.57 -25.05
C THR A 72 9.37 -28.50 -23.87
N ALA A 73 9.99 -29.70 -23.85
CA ALA A 73 9.74 -30.68 -22.78
C ALA A 73 10.22 -30.17 -21.41
N GLN A 74 11.36 -29.46 -21.35
CA GLN A 74 11.85 -28.86 -20.10
C GLN A 74 10.98 -27.72 -19.64
N LEU A 75 10.48 -26.89 -20.56
CA LEU A 75 9.59 -25.78 -20.24
C LEU A 75 8.22 -26.28 -19.75
N GLU A 76 7.68 -27.36 -20.33
CA GLU A 76 6.44 -27.96 -19.85
C GLU A 76 6.61 -28.57 -18.45
N ALA A 77 7.73 -29.25 -18.17
CA ALA A 77 8.04 -29.75 -16.84
C ALA A 77 8.18 -28.61 -15.82
N ALA A 78 8.81 -27.50 -16.21
CA ALA A 78 8.93 -26.31 -15.37
C ALA A 78 7.57 -25.69 -15.05
N LEU A 79 6.68 -25.56 -16.05
CA LEU A 79 5.32 -25.06 -15.86
C LEU A 79 4.49 -26.01 -14.99
N ALA A 80 4.58 -27.32 -15.19
CA ALA A 80 3.87 -28.28 -14.36
C ALA A 80 4.32 -28.23 -12.89
N SER A 81 5.63 -28.06 -12.64
CA SER A 81 6.19 -27.86 -11.30
C SER A 81 5.67 -26.56 -10.65
N ALA A 82 5.61 -25.45 -11.40
CA ALA A 82 5.05 -24.21 -10.91
C ALA A 82 3.58 -24.32 -10.56
N LEU A 83 2.78 -24.95 -11.41
CA LEU A 83 1.34 -25.17 -11.16
C LEU A 83 1.10 -26.06 -9.93
N SER A 84 1.95 -27.07 -9.73
CA SER A 84 1.84 -27.94 -8.54
C SER A 84 2.23 -27.18 -7.26
N SER A 85 3.23 -26.28 -7.31
CA SER A 85 3.58 -25.45 -6.16
C SER A 85 2.50 -24.42 -5.81
N LEU A 86 1.85 -23.81 -6.79
CA LEU A 86 0.70 -22.91 -6.58
C LEU A 86 -0.50 -23.63 -5.93
N ASN A 87 -0.73 -24.89 -6.29
CA ASN A 87 -1.76 -25.72 -5.68
C ASN A 87 -1.36 -26.20 -4.27
N ASN A 88 -0.08 -26.48 -4.04
CA ASN A 88 0.44 -26.94 -2.75
C ASN A 88 0.59 -25.81 -1.73
N GLU A 89 0.80 -24.58 -2.13
CA GLU A 89 0.74 -23.43 -1.21
C GLU A 89 -0.66 -23.23 -0.67
N SER A 90 -1.69 -23.43 -1.50
CA SER A 90 -3.08 -23.47 -1.05
C SER A 90 -3.39 -24.66 -0.12
N ALA A 91 -2.57 -25.72 -0.13
CA ALA A 91 -2.73 -26.93 0.69
C ALA A 91 -1.80 -26.96 1.93
N ARG A 92 -0.68 -26.22 1.94
CA ARG A 92 0.26 -26.16 3.06
C ARG A 92 -0.23 -25.32 4.24
N ASP A 93 -1.12 -24.38 3.99
CA ASP A 93 -1.85 -23.67 5.06
C ASP A 93 -2.81 -24.58 5.86
N VAL A 94 -2.93 -25.87 5.48
CA VAL A 94 -3.90 -26.82 6.07
C VAL A 94 -3.25 -27.97 6.88
N GLN A 95 -1.92 -28.15 6.84
CA GLN A 95 -1.29 -29.23 7.60
C GLN A 95 -0.69 -28.74 8.93
N GLY A 96 -1.50 -28.80 9.99
CA GLY A 96 -0.98 -28.70 11.36
C GLY A 96 -1.89 -28.08 12.42
N VAL A 97 -3.02 -27.51 12.04
CA VAL A 97 -4.04 -27.03 12.99
C VAL A 97 -5.37 -27.69 12.61
N VAL A 98 -6.12 -28.18 13.59
CA VAL A 98 -7.53 -28.56 13.40
C VAL A 98 -8.17 -27.46 12.57
N ALA A 99 -8.54 -27.74 11.33
CA ALA A 99 -9.00 -26.75 10.36
C ALA A 99 -10.28 -26.10 10.91
N GLU A 100 -10.11 -25.01 11.62
CA GLU A 100 -11.26 -24.17 11.96
C GLU A 100 -11.89 -23.66 10.65
N ALA A 101 -13.22 -23.67 10.60
CA ALA A 101 -13.95 -23.20 9.42
C ALA A 101 -13.46 -21.80 9.00
N PRO A 102 -13.11 -21.59 7.72
CA PRO A 102 -12.57 -20.33 7.28
C PRO A 102 -13.57 -19.20 7.55
N LEU A 103 -13.07 -18.09 8.08
CA LEU A 103 -13.88 -16.90 8.32
C LEU A 103 -14.31 -16.31 6.97
N ARG A 104 -15.62 -16.21 6.76
CA ARG A 104 -16.20 -15.76 5.48
C ARG A 104 -16.76 -14.35 5.49
N SER A 105 -16.68 -13.65 6.62
CA SER A 105 -17.13 -12.27 6.75
C SER A 105 -16.36 -11.51 7.82
N LEU A 106 -16.34 -10.18 7.72
CA LEU A 106 -15.77 -9.31 8.74
C LEU A 106 -16.47 -9.46 10.09
N GLN A 107 -17.79 -9.72 10.11
CA GLN A 107 -18.54 -9.97 11.35
C GLN A 107 -18.04 -11.22 12.06
N MET A 108 -17.81 -12.32 11.31
CA MET A 108 -17.25 -13.54 11.88
C MET A 108 -15.83 -13.31 12.41
N ALA A 109 -15.02 -12.52 11.70
CA ALA A 109 -13.67 -12.16 12.13
C ALA A 109 -13.70 -11.34 13.43
N LEU A 110 -14.59 -10.34 13.52
CA LEU A 110 -14.77 -9.54 14.73
C LEU A 110 -15.32 -10.34 15.92
N ALA A 111 -16.24 -11.27 15.68
CA ALA A 111 -16.73 -12.16 16.73
C ALA A 111 -15.61 -13.01 17.34
N ARG A 112 -14.61 -13.38 16.51
CA ARG A 112 -13.42 -14.13 16.94
C ARG A 112 -12.32 -13.24 17.53
N SER A 113 -12.19 -12.02 17.03
CA SER A 113 -11.19 -11.03 17.46
C SER A 113 -11.85 -9.69 17.80
N PRO A 114 -12.60 -9.59 18.93
CA PRO A 114 -13.37 -8.40 19.27
C PRO A 114 -12.52 -7.14 19.49
N ALA A 115 -11.23 -7.29 19.77
CA ALA A 115 -10.29 -6.19 19.95
C ALA A 115 -9.76 -5.62 18.62
N ALA A 116 -10.07 -6.23 17.47
CA ALA A 116 -9.65 -5.70 16.18
C ALA A 116 -10.31 -4.35 15.91
N ASN A 117 -9.52 -3.36 15.50
CA ASN A 117 -9.95 -1.99 15.23
C ASN A 117 -9.56 -1.49 13.83
N LEU A 118 -8.81 -2.28 13.06
CA LEU A 118 -8.33 -1.96 11.73
C LEU A 118 -8.62 -3.13 10.77
N ALA A 119 -9.16 -2.83 9.60
CA ALA A 119 -9.28 -3.73 8.47
C ALA A 119 -8.25 -3.36 7.41
N LEU A 120 -7.36 -4.31 7.04
CA LEU A 120 -6.49 -4.20 5.88
C LEU A 120 -7.20 -4.89 4.70
N ILE A 121 -7.44 -4.15 3.63
CA ILE A 121 -8.20 -4.58 2.46
C ILE A 121 -7.29 -4.62 1.24
N SER A 122 -7.17 -5.81 0.64
CA SER A 122 -6.33 -6.07 -0.54
C SER A 122 -7.07 -6.98 -1.52
N VAL A 123 -8.30 -6.58 -1.87
CA VAL A 123 -9.12 -7.24 -2.90
C VAL A 123 -9.05 -6.43 -4.20
N PRO A 124 -9.45 -6.98 -5.37
CA PRO A 124 -9.52 -6.19 -6.60
C PRO A 124 -10.35 -4.92 -6.42
N GLY A 125 -9.92 -3.82 -7.06
CA GLY A 125 -10.47 -2.47 -6.89
C GLY A 125 -12.00 -2.38 -6.99
N ASP A 126 -12.59 -3.13 -7.91
CA ASP A 126 -14.05 -3.20 -8.12
C ASP A 126 -14.84 -3.64 -6.87
N TYR A 127 -14.21 -4.40 -5.97
CA TYR A 127 -14.83 -4.89 -4.73
C TYR A 127 -14.39 -4.11 -3.50
N ALA A 128 -13.29 -3.38 -3.62
CA ALA A 128 -12.57 -2.78 -2.49
C ALA A 128 -13.43 -1.75 -1.74
N ALA A 129 -14.17 -0.91 -2.47
CA ALA A 129 -15.03 0.11 -1.87
C ALA A 129 -16.17 -0.51 -1.03
N ALA A 130 -16.77 -1.60 -1.52
CA ALA A 130 -17.84 -2.29 -0.80
C ALA A 130 -17.32 -2.94 0.49
N GLU A 131 -16.16 -3.58 0.45
CA GLU A 131 -15.52 -4.18 1.62
C GLU A 131 -15.08 -3.11 2.63
N ALA A 132 -14.51 -1.99 2.16
CA ALA A 132 -14.15 -0.86 3.02
C ALA A 132 -15.38 -0.27 3.72
N MET A 133 -16.49 -0.08 3.01
CA MET A 133 -17.72 0.43 3.61
C MET A 133 -18.29 -0.54 4.65
N LYS A 134 -18.22 -1.85 4.43
CA LYS A 134 -18.61 -2.85 5.43
C LYS A 134 -17.74 -2.73 6.70
N ALA A 135 -16.42 -2.60 6.56
CA ALA A 135 -15.50 -2.43 7.67
C ALA A 135 -15.81 -1.15 8.48
N LEU A 136 -16.01 -0.02 7.79
CA LEU A 136 -16.37 1.26 8.43
C LEU A 136 -17.70 1.18 9.18
N ARG A 137 -18.71 0.49 8.65
CA ARG A 137 -20.01 0.28 9.33
C ARG A 137 -19.88 -0.56 10.60
N LEU A 138 -18.87 -1.41 10.67
CA LEU A 138 -18.52 -2.19 11.86
C LEU A 138 -17.63 -1.44 12.85
N GLY A 139 -17.33 -0.16 12.58
CA GLY A 139 -16.52 0.68 13.46
C GLY A 139 -15.00 0.47 13.31
N LEU A 140 -14.56 -0.19 12.25
CA LEU A 140 -13.13 -0.40 11.98
C LEU A 140 -12.52 0.78 11.22
N HIS A 141 -11.30 1.16 11.56
CA HIS A 141 -10.44 1.90 10.66
C HIS A 141 -10.11 1.06 9.43
N VAL A 142 -9.76 1.68 8.32
CA VAL A 142 -9.47 0.96 7.07
C VAL A 142 -8.09 1.35 6.56
N MET A 143 -7.28 0.34 6.22
CA MET A 143 -6.14 0.46 5.32
C MET A 143 -6.53 -0.17 3.99
N LEU A 144 -6.80 0.65 2.99
CA LEU A 144 -7.20 0.23 1.65
C LEU A 144 -5.97 0.14 0.77
N PHE A 145 -5.36 -1.05 0.74
CA PHE A 145 -4.18 -1.37 -0.06
C PHE A 145 -4.52 -1.42 -1.55
N SER A 146 -5.74 -1.85 -1.87
CA SER A 146 -6.24 -1.97 -3.24
C SER A 146 -6.13 -0.65 -4.00
N ASP A 147 -5.68 -0.73 -5.22
CA ASP A 147 -5.70 0.31 -6.24
C ASP A 147 -6.96 0.24 -7.12
N ASN A 148 -7.06 1.09 -8.14
CA ASN A 148 -8.17 1.10 -9.12
C ASN A 148 -9.57 1.23 -8.48
N VAL A 149 -9.67 1.92 -7.36
CA VAL A 149 -10.94 2.32 -6.75
C VAL A 149 -11.41 3.64 -7.37
N ALA A 150 -12.68 3.71 -7.74
CA ALA A 150 -13.23 4.91 -8.33
C ALA A 150 -13.13 6.12 -7.37
N LEU A 151 -12.78 7.31 -7.91
CA LEU A 151 -12.61 8.52 -7.10
C LEU A 151 -13.87 8.89 -6.31
N ALA A 152 -15.06 8.67 -6.88
CA ALA A 152 -16.33 8.91 -6.20
C ALA A 152 -16.49 8.01 -4.97
N ASP A 153 -16.05 6.76 -5.05
CA ASP A 153 -16.08 5.81 -3.94
C ASP A 153 -15.06 6.20 -2.86
N GLU A 154 -13.85 6.61 -3.27
CA GLU A 154 -12.85 7.14 -2.33
C GLU A 154 -13.41 8.31 -1.51
N VAL A 155 -14.03 9.28 -2.18
CA VAL A 155 -14.65 10.45 -1.54
C VAL A 155 -15.76 10.01 -0.57
N ALA A 156 -16.62 9.07 -1.00
CA ALA A 156 -17.72 8.58 -0.16
C ALA A 156 -17.20 7.86 1.09
N LEU A 157 -16.20 7.00 0.95
CA LEU A 157 -15.59 6.27 2.06
C LEU A 157 -14.94 7.21 3.07
N LYS A 158 -14.13 8.17 2.61
CA LYS A 158 -13.42 9.11 3.48
C LYS A 158 -14.39 10.05 4.22
N ARG A 159 -15.40 10.56 3.53
CA ARG A 159 -16.44 11.38 4.18
C ARG A 159 -17.25 10.60 5.23
N TYR A 160 -17.61 9.35 4.91
CA TYR A 160 -18.30 8.49 5.87
C TYR A 160 -17.43 8.23 7.11
N ALA A 161 -16.17 7.89 6.90
CA ALA A 161 -15.21 7.62 7.96
C ALA A 161 -14.99 8.84 8.86
N ASP A 162 -14.79 10.01 8.25
CA ASP A 162 -14.58 11.27 8.98
C ASP A 162 -15.77 11.60 9.88
N GLY A 163 -17.00 11.49 9.37
CA GLY A 163 -18.23 11.69 10.15
C GLY A 163 -18.41 10.68 11.29
N LYS A 164 -17.68 9.57 11.29
CA LYS A 164 -17.67 8.54 12.35
C LYS A 164 -16.43 8.58 13.25
N GLY A 165 -15.51 9.49 13.00
CA GLY A 165 -14.24 9.53 13.72
C GLY A 165 -13.26 8.42 13.32
N LEU A 166 -13.51 7.73 12.21
CA LEU A 166 -12.66 6.66 11.68
C LEU A 166 -11.64 7.20 10.68
N LEU A 167 -10.66 6.38 10.34
CA LEU A 167 -9.60 6.68 9.38
C LEU A 167 -9.70 5.74 8.18
N VAL A 168 -9.59 6.29 6.98
CA VAL A 168 -9.35 5.52 5.74
C VAL A 168 -7.99 5.90 5.19
N MET A 169 -7.05 4.99 5.25
CA MET A 169 -5.74 5.08 4.59
C MET A 169 -5.86 4.52 3.18
N GLY A 170 -5.59 5.32 2.16
CA GLY A 170 -5.77 4.92 0.76
C GLY A 170 -7.05 5.47 0.12
N PRO A 171 -7.47 4.95 -1.06
CA PRO A 171 -6.94 3.78 -1.81
C PRO A 171 -5.47 3.88 -2.23
N ASP A 172 -4.92 2.79 -2.74
CA ASP A 172 -3.51 2.67 -3.11
C ASP A 172 -2.56 3.02 -1.93
N CYS A 173 -2.94 2.60 -0.72
CA CYS A 173 -2.11 2.76 0.45
C CYS A 173 -1.26 1.51 0.69
N GLY A 174 -0.08 1.47 0.11
CA GLY A 174 0.88 0.37 0.31
C GLY A 174 1.71 0.49 1.58
N THR A 175 1.66 1.62 2.29
CA THR A 175 2.59 1.90 3.39
C THR A 175 1.89 2.56 4.57
N ALA A 176 1.88 1.90 5.71
CA ALA A 176 1.48 2.49 6.98
C ALA A 176 2.30 1.91 8.15
N ILE A 177 2.44 2.66 9.21
CA ILE A 177 2.99 2.21 10.50
C ILE A 177 2.01 2.66 11.57
N VAL A 178 1.53 1.74 12.39
CA VAL A 178 0.60 2.03 13.47
C VAL A 178 1.24 1.59 14.78
N ASP A 179 1.45 2.53 15.68
CA ASP A 179 2.11 2.27 16.96
C ASP A 179 3.46 1.52 16.83
N GLY A 180 4.26 1.90 15.84
CA GLY A 180 5.53 1.26 15.50
C GLY A 180 5.40 -0.07 14.74
N VAL A 181 4.20 -0.58 14.51
CA VAL A 181 3.97 -1.83 13.75
C VAL A 181 3.86 -1.51 12.26
N PRO A 182 4.76 -2.04 11.41
CA PRO A 182 4.71 -1.83 9.98
C PRO A 182 3.60 -2.66 9.31
N LEU A 183 2.87 -2.04 8.39
CA LEU A 183 1.80 -2.64 7.61
C LEU A 183 2.07 -2.51 6.10
N GLY A 184 1.65 -3.49 5.33
CA GLY A 184 1.84 -3.53 3.88
C GLY A 184 3.32 -3.57 3.51
N PHE A 185 3.79 -2.61 2.73
CA PHE A 185 5.18 -2.46 2.30
C PHE A 185 6.01 -1.53 3.19
N ALA A 186 5.51 -1.20 4.39
CA ALA A 186 6.27 -0.35 5.30
C ALA A 186 7.57 -1.01 5.76
N ASN A 187 8.62 -0.21 5.89
CA ASN A 187 9.89 -0.67 6.41
C ASN A 187 9.76 -1.00 7.91
N ALA A 188 10.42 -2.06 8.34
CA ALA A 188 10.62 -2.34 9.76
C ALA A 188 11.65 -1.35 10.32
N VAL A 189 11.16 -0.35 11.04
CA VAL A 189 11.96 0.73 11.63
C VAL A 189 11.77 0.78 13.14
N ARG A 190 12.67 1.47 13.83
CA ARG A 190 12.56 1.66 15.28
C ARG A 190 11.29 2.43 15.63
N ARG A 191 10.54 1.98 16.63
CA ARG A 191 9.50 2.79 17.26
C ARG A 191 10.12 4.01 17.92
N GLY A 192 9.49 5.18 17.83
CA GLY A 192 9.99 6.42 18.39
C GLY A 192 9.01 7.58 18.25
N ALA A 193 9.50 8.80 18.21
CA ALA A 193 8.73 10.00 18.45
C ALA A 193 8.32 10.77 17.17
N VAL A 194 8.64 10.27 15.98
CA VAL A 194 8.28 10.94 14.72
C VAL A 194 7.01 10.33 14.14
N GLY A 195 5.97 11.15 13.97
CA GLY A 195 4.77 10.81 13.24
C GLY A 195 4.84 11.29 11.78
N VAL A 196 4.35 10.50 10.84
CA VAL A 196 4.36 10.84 9.40
C VAL A 196 2.95 10.74 8.83
N VAL A 197 2.52 11.73 8.04
CA VAL A 197 1.32 11.61 7.21
C VAL A 197 1.72 11.91 5.77
N GLY A 198 1.36 11.03 4.84
CA GLY A 198 1.84 11.20 3.47
C GLY A 198 0.93 10.66 2.39
N ALA A 199 0.84 11.43 1.29
CA ALA A 199 0.22 11.04 0.03
C ALA A 199 1.22 10.39 -0.96
N SER A 200 2.40 10.01 -0.48
CA SER A 200 3.46 9.35 -1.25
C SER A 200 4.00 8.17 -0.46
N GLY A 201 3.61 6.95 -0.85
CA GLY A 201 4.05 5.72 -0.18
C GLY A 201 5.58 5.57 -0.15
N THR A 202 6.23 5.72 -1.31
CA THR A 202 7.70 5.65 -1.43
C THR A 202 8.41 6.79 -0.71
N GLY A 203 7.82 8.00 -0.70
CA GLY A 203 8.35 9.13 0.07
C GLY A 203 8.31 8.85 1.58
N MET A 204 7.24 8.25 2.05
CA MET A 204 7.13 7.82 3.46
C MET A 204 8.14 6.73 3.80
N GLN A 205 8.31 5.71 2.95
CA GLN A 205 9.33 4.67 3.12
C GLN A 205 10.73 5.26 3.21
N GLN A 206 11.05 6.21 2.34
CA GLN A 206 12.35 6.89 2.36
C GLN A 206 12.54 7.67 3.66
N VAL A 207 11.60 8.51 4.06
CA VAL A 207 11.72 9.31 5.28
C VAL A 207 11.78 8.44 6.52
N THR A 208 10.92 7.42 6.66
CA THR A 208 10.94 6.53 7.83
C THR A 208 12.26 5.77 7.95
N SER A 209 12.82 5.31 6.83
CA SER A 209 14.14 4.67 6.80
C SER A 209 15.27 5.65 7.17
N LEU A 210 15.22 6.90 6.68
CA LEU A 210 16.20 7.92 7.00
C LEU A 210 16.14 8.33 8.47
N VAL A 211 14.94 8.52 9.03
CA VAL A 211 14.74 8.77 10.47
C VAL A 211 15.36 7.64 11.31
N HIS A 212 15.08 6.39 10.95
CA HIS A 212 15.66 5.22 11.63
C HIS A 212 17.19 5.22 11.56
N ARG A 213 17.77 5.46 10.38
CA ARG A 213 19.24 5.49 10.18
C ARG A 213 19.91 6.61 10.94
N ARG A 214 19.21 7.72 11.19
CA ARG A 214 19.70 8.87 11.97
C ARG A 214 19.50 8.71 13.50
N GLY A 215 19.11 7.52 13.95
CA GLY A 215 18.93 7.25 15.38
C GLY A 215 17.55 7.57 15.94
N GLY A 216 16.67 8.20 15.15
CA GLY A 216 15.27 8.44 15.49
C GLY A 216 14.41 7.19 15.36
N GLY A 217 13.10 7.36 15.54
CA GLY A 217 12.11 6.28 15.37
C GLY A 217 10.75 6.83 15.03
N ILE A 218 9.87 5.96 14.55
CA ILE A 218 8.54 6.28 14.06
C ILE A 218 7.48 5.83 15.06
N SER A 219 6.59 6.75 15.46
CA SER A 219 5.39 6.41 16.22
C SER A 219 4.32 5.85 15.30
N HIS A 220 3.95 6.64 14.31
CA HIS A 220 2.97 6.29 13.29
C HIS A 220 3.40 6.79 11.92
N ALA A 221 2.98 6.10 10.86
CA ALA A 221 3.02 6.60 9.50
C ALA A 221 1.66 6.32 8.84
N ILE A 222 0.96 7.36 8.44
CA ILE A 222 -0.40 7.31 7.90
C ILE A 222 -0.35 7.62 6.40
N GLY A 223 -0.58 6.60 5.58
CA GLY A 223 -0.67 6.75 4.12
C GLY A 223 -2.06 7.26 3.72
N THR A 224 -2.13 8.34 2.98
CA THR A 224 -3.43 8.96 2.64
C THR A 224 -4.02 8.49 1.32
N GLY A 225 -3.21 7.85 0.48
CA GLY A 225 -3.54 7.64 -0.94
C GLY A 225 -3.20 8.84 -1.81
N GLY A 226 -2.97 8.58 -3.11
CA GLY A 226 -2.43 9.59 -4.03
C GLY A 226 -3.38 10.74 -4.37
N HIS A 227 -4.70 10.55 -4.25
CA HIS A 227 -5.71 11.56 -4.59
C HIS A 227 -6.12 12.45 -3.42
N ASP A 228 -5.72 12.10 -2.19
CA ASP A 228 -6.24 12.74 -0.96
C ASP A 228 -6.15 14.27 -1.00
N LEU A 229 -5.01 14.82 -1.37
CA LEU A 229 -4.78 16.27 -1.43
C LEU A 229 -5.27 16.93 -2.74
N GLY A 230 -6.00 16.19 -3.56
CA GLY A 230 -6.74 16.70 -4.70
C GLY A 230 -7.99 17.47 -4.27
N LYS A 231 -8.51 18.30 -5.19
CA LYS A 231 -9.70 19.14 -4.96
C LYS A 231 -10.94 18.32 -4.57
N ASP A 232 -11.12 17.14 -5.16
CA ASP A 232 -12.34 16.35 -5.03
C ASP A 232 -12.40 15.63 -3.68
N VAL A 233 -11.26 15.11 -3.20
CA VAL A 233 -11.14 14.44 -1.89
C VAL A 233 -11.00 15.43 -0.76
N GLY A 234 -10.25 16.52 -0.95
CA GLY A 234 -10.19 17.63 0.00
C GLY A 234 -9.26 17.44 1.19
N GLY A 235 -8.28 16.52 1.12
CA GLY A 235 -7.30 16.31 2.18
C GLY A 235 -7.84 15.66 3.45
N ILE A 236 -8.95 14.95 3.35
CA ILE A 236 -9.66 14.38 4.52
C ILE A 236 -8.74 13.53 5.36
N THR A 237 -8.01 12.59 4.74
CA THR A 237 -7.12 11.69 5.49
C THR A 237 -5.88 12.41 6.02
N MET A 238 -5.32 13.36 5.26
CA MET A 238 -4.20 14.18 5.71
C MET A 238 -4.56 14.99 6.96
N LEU A 239 -5.68 15.70 6.93
CA LEU A 239 -6.18 16.51 8.06
C LEU A 239 -6.50 15.62 9.27
N ARG A 240 -7.13 14.49 9.05
CA ARG A 240 -7.46 13.53 10.11
C ARG A 240 -6.20 12.92 10.72
N GLY A 241 -5.25 12.48 9.91
CA GLY A 241 -3.98 11.94 10.36
C GLY A 241 -3.18 12.96 11.15
N LEU A 242 -3.08 14.20 10.67
CA LEU A 242 -2.44 15.29 11.39
C LEU A 242 -3.10 15.53 12.77
N ALA A 243 -4.43 15.54 12.83
CA ALA A 243 -5.14 15.73 14.09
C ALA A 243 -4.94 14.57 15.08
N LEU A 244 -4.81 13.33 14.58
CA LEU A 244 -4.48 12.16 15.41
C LEU A 244 -3.06 12.28 15.98
N LEU A 245 -2.06 12.56 15.14
CA LEU A 245 -0.67 12.72 15.56
C LEU A 245 -0.46 13.92 16.50
N ALA A 246 -1.21 14.99 16.31
CA ALA A 246 -1.18 16.14 17.21
C ALA A 246 -1.61 15.79 18.65
N ARG A 247 -2.52 14.85 18.81
CA ARG A 247 -3.02 14.38 20.12
C ARG A 247 -2.23 13.21 20.70
N ASP A 248 -1.52 12.47 19.86
CA ASP A 248 -0.76 11.31 20.29
C ASP A 248 0.43 11.73 21.19
N GLU A 249 0.48 11.23 22.41
CA GLU A 249 1.50 11.61 23.40
C GLU A 249 2.91 11.13 23.03
N ASP A 250 3.01 10.02 22.29
CA ASP A 250 4.28 9.45 21.85
C ASP A 250 4.87 10.21 20.65
N THR A 251 4.06 10.88 19.85
CA THR A 251 4.53 11.70 18.74
C THR A 251 4.98 13.07 19.22
N LYS A 252 6.25 13.44 18.97
CA LYS A 252 6.85 14.73 19.34
C LYS A 252 7.06 15.65 18.14
N ALA A 253 7.33 15.10 16.96
CA ALA A 253 7.44 15.84 15.71
C ALA A 253 6.61 15.17 14.62
N ILE A 254 6.03 15.95 13.72
CA ILE A 254 5.17 15.47 12.64
C ILE A 254 5.80 15.81 11.30
N VAL A 255 5.79 14.88 10.34
CA VAL A 255 6.22 15.10 8.95
C VAL A 255 5.03 14.95 8.02
N LEU A 256 4.79 15.94 7.18
CA LEU A 256 3.78 15.91 6.12
C LEU A 256 4.48 15.78 4.77
N ILE A 257 4.15 14.71 4.01
CA ILE A 257 4.79 14.42 2.71
C ILE A 257 3.72 14.32 1.64
N SER A 258 3.86 15.07 0.56
CA SER A 258 2.98 14.97 -0.61
C SER A 258 3.66 15.43 -1.88
N LYS A 259 3.13 14.99 -3.03
CA LYS A 259 3.21 15.76 -4.28
C LYS A 259 2.51 17.10 -4.06
N PRO A 260 2.67 18.11 -4.94
CA PRO A 260 2.01 19.39 -4.74
C PRO A 260 0.51 19.22 -4.56
N PRO A 261 -0.05 19.63 -3.40
CA PRO A 261 -1.49 19.61 -3.18
C PRO A 261 -2.21 20.64 -4.06
N SER A 262 -3.55 20.55 -4.17
CA SER A 262 -4.30 21.66 -4.73
C SER A 262 -4.15 22.90 -3.83
N PRO A 263 -4.05 24.13 -4.39
CA PRO A 263 -3.71 25.33 -3.61
C PRO A 263 -4.67 25.59 -2.45
N ALA A 264 -5.96 25.25 -2.59
CA ALA A 264 -6.92 25.42 -1.52
C ALA A 264 -6.63 24.46 -0.36
N ILE A 265 -6.41 23.18 -0.68
CA ILE A 265 -6.12 22.15 0.32
C ILE A 265 -4.76 22.36 0.99
N ALA A 266 -3.75 22.83 0.22
CA ALA A 266 -2.47 23.24 0.82
C ALA A 266 -2.67 24.25 1.95
N ARG A 267 -3.47 25.30 1.72
CA ARG A 267 -3.75 26.32 2.74
C ARG A 267 -4.46 25.73 3.96
N GLU A 268 -5.42 24.84 3.77
CA GLU A 268 -6.12 24.17 4.87
C GLU A 268 -5.18 23.30 5.70
N VAL A 269 -4.36 22.49 5.05
CA VAL A 269 -3.37 21.63 5.73
C VAL A 269 -2.35 22.47 6.49
N ILE A 270 -1.83 23.54 5.89
CA ILE A 270 -0.90 24.45 6.56
C ILE A 270 -1.55 25.13 7.77
N ALA A 271 -2.80 25.58 7.63
CA ALA A 271 -3.55 26.18 8.74
C ALA A 271 -3.79 25.19 9.89
N ALA A 272 -4.11 23.93 9.57
CA ALA A 272 -4.23 22.85 10.55
C ALA A 272 -2.88 22.52 11.22
N ALA A 273 -1.81 22.46 10.45
CA ALA A 273 -0.45 22.18 10.94
C ALA A 273 0.03 23.26 11.93
N ARG A 274 -0.28 24.53 11.69
CA ARG A 274 0.01 25.63 12.65
C ARG A 274 -0.67 25.42 14.01
N LYS A 275 -1.82 24.75 14.04
CA LYS A 275 -2.59 24.49 15.26
C LYS A 275 -2.24 23.17 15.94
N ALA A 276 -1.31 22.40 15.39
CA ALA A 276 -0.99 21.06 15.88
C ALA A 276 -0.34 21.04 17.28
N GLY A 277 0.21 22.18 17.75
CA GLY A 277 0.89 22.28 19.05
C GLY A 277 2.23 21.54 19.13
N LYS A 278 2.67 20.94 18.02
CA LYS A 278 3.95 20.22 17.86
C LYS A 278 4.70 20.75 16.67
N PRO A 279 6.04 20.58 16.60
CA PRO A 279 6.80 20.87 15.39
C PRO A 279 6.27 20.04 14.19
N VAL A 280 6.05 20.72 13.06
CA VAL A 280 5.59 20.09 11.81
C VAL A 280 6.57 20.39 10.70
N VAL A 281 7.16 19.35 10.14
CA VAL A 281 8.01 19.44 8.94
C VAL A 281 7.15 19.20 7.71
N ILE A 282 7.14 20.13 6.77
CA ILE A 282 6.36 20.05 5.54
C ILE A 282 7.29 19.79 4.36
N ASN A 283 7.06 18.72 3.62
CA ASN A 283 7.71 18.42 2.36
C ASN A 283 6.65 18.21 1.27
N PHE A 284 6.26 19.30 0.61
CA PHE A 284 5.44 19.23 -0.60
C PHE A 284 6.38 19.23 -1.80
N ILE A 285 6.66 18.04 -2.35
CA ILE A 285 7.67 17.79 -3.37
C ILE A 285 7.45 18.71 -4.58
N GLY A 286 8.45 19.55 -4.88
CA GLY A 286 8.38 20.50 -6.00
C GLY A 286 7.63 21.81 -5.71
N SER A 287 7.08 22.01 -4.51
CA SER A 287 6.52 23.31 -4.11
C SER A 287 7.63 24.32 -3.89
N THR A 288 7.41 25.57 -4.33
CA THR A 288 8.27 26.73 -4.05
C THR A 288 7.77 27.53 -2.86
N ASP A 289 6.56 27.26 -2.36
CA ASP A 289 5.98 27.95 -1.23
C ASP A 289 6.79 27.69 0.04
N ASP A 290 6.94 28.69 0.87
CA ASP A 290 7.60 28.60 2.16
C ASP A 290 6.72 29.16 3.28
N PRO A 291 5.85 28.32 3.84
CA PRO A 291 5.04 28.70 4.99
C PRO A 291 5.78 28.64 6.34
N SER A 292 7.10 28.54 6.35
CA SER A 292 7.91 28.42 7.57
C SER A 292 7.58 29.50 8.60
N GLY A 293 7.77 29.17 9.85
CA GLY A 293 7.59 30.05 11.01
C GLY A 293 6.69 29.45 12.09
N GLY A 294 6.93 29.84 13.32
CA GLY A 294 6.32 29.23 14.49
C GLY A 294 6.74 27.75 14.62
N ASN A 295 5.76 26.84 14.62
CA ASN A 295 6.00 25.41 14.67
C ASN A 295 6.20 24.74 13.29
N LEU A 296 6.17 25.50 12.18
CA LEU A 296 6.29 24.95 10.84
C LEU A 296 7.72 25.08 10.31
N HIS A 297 8.22 23.96 9.77
CA HIS A 297 9.53 23.82 9.14
C HIS A 297 9.35 23.30 7.72
N VAL A 298 9.82 24.01 6.70
CA VAL A 298 9.76 23.54 5.32
C VAL A 298 11.06 22.84 4.96
N SER A 299 10.96 21.68 4.37
CA SER A 299 12.07 20.94 3.78
C SER A 299 11.90 20.81 2.28
N ARG A 300 12.99 20.87 1.53
CA ARG A 300 12.99 20.75 0.07
C ARG A 300 13.25 19.32 -0.40
N THR A 301 13.91 18.54 0.42
CA THR A 301 14.22 17.13 0.14
C THR A 301 13.67 16.22 1.24
N LEU A 302 13.48 14.95 0.91
CA LEU A 302 13.08 13.94 1.90
C LEU A 302 14.19 13.71 2.95
N ASP A 303 15.43 13.93 2.57
CA ASP A 303 16.59 13.85 3.46
C ASP A 303 16.58 14.95 4.51
N ASP A 304 16.34 16.19 4.09
CA ASP A 304 16.19 17.34 4.99
C ASP A 304 14.97 17.16 5.91
N ALA A 305 13.86 16.61 5.37
CA ALA A 305 12.66 16.33 6.16
C ALA A 305 12.96 15.35 7.30
N ALA A 306 13.68 14.28 7.00
CA ALA A 306 14.06 13.29 8.02
C ALA A 306 15.04 13.88 9.05
N SER A 307 16.01 14.67 8.61
CA SER A 307 16.98 15.34 9.49
C SER A 307 16.31 16.32 10.44
N ALA A 308 15.42 17.17 9.92
CA ALA A 308 14.66 18.11 10.71
C ALA A 308 13.74 17.42 11.71
N ALA A 309 13.05 16.34 11.27
CA ALA A 309 12.16 15.58 12.14
C ALA A 309 12.89 14.95 13.33
N VAL A 310 14.09 14.40 13.11
CA VAL A 310 14.91 13.82 14.20
C VAL A 310 15.41 14.89 15.15
N ALA A 311 15.78 16.05 14.65
CA ALA A 311 16.26 17.16 15.48
C ALA A 311 15.16 17.80 16.34
N LEU A 312 13.89 17.69 15.91
CA LEU A 312 12.73 18.30 16.56
C LEU A 312 11.98 17.30 17.49
N ALA A 313 12.26 16.02 17.37
CA ALA A 313 11.64 14.96 18.16
C ALA A 313 12.45 14.61 19.42
#